data_a40cf65155515ef68e33a063581c27f2
#
_entry.id   a40cf65155515ef68e33a063581c27f2
#
_cell.length_a   1.000
_cell.length_b   1.000
_cell.length_c   1.000
_cell.angle_alpha   90.00
_cell.angle_beta   90.00
_cell.angle_gamma   90.00
#
_symmetry.space_group_name_H-M   'P 1'
#
loop_
_entity.id
_entity.type
_entity.pdbx_description
1 polymer ?
#
loop_
_entity_poly.entity_id
_entity_poly.type
_entity_poly.pdbx_seq_one_letter_code
_entity_poly.pdbx_strand_id
1 'polypeptide(L)'
;MQTAVNEFLTPRVINVEEKTSTRAQVTLEPLERGFGHTLGNALRRILLSSMPGCAITEVEIDGVEHEYSAIEGVQEDVIEILLNLKGVALVMNGKEEAELTLSRKGPGVVTAGDIQVDHDIEIRNPDHVICHLNGSSDISMKLTVARGRGYSPADSRENPEEETRAIGRLHLDATFSPINRVAYVVESARVEQRTDLDKLVLDLETNGTIDPEEAIRRAATILQQQLAVFVDLESESQSESVIEEDEVDPILLRPVDDLELTVRSANCLKAENIYYIGDLVQRTEVELLKTPNLGKKSLTEIKDVLASRGLSLGMRLDNWPPASLRNDDRVLSI
;
A
#
# COMPACT_ATOMS: atom_id res chain seq x y z
N MET A 1 9.13 -4.10 42.47
CA MET A 1 8.66 -5.17 41.57
C MET A 1 7.13 -5.25 41.58
N GLN A 2 6.43 -4.19 41.19
CA GLN A 2 4.95 -4.16 41.13
C GLN A 2 4.41 -3.47 39.88
N THR A 3 5.17 -3.42 38.80
CA THR A 3 4.78 -2.75 37.53
C THR A 3 4.33 -3.69 36.41
N ALA A 4 4.16 -4.98 36.67
CA ALA A 4 3.91 -5.98 35.61
C ALA A 4 2.45 -6.47 35.51
N VAL A 5 1.49 -5.92 36.26
CA VAL A 5 0.12 -6.46 36.31
C VAL A 5 -0.80 -5.83 35.23
N ASN A 6 -0.40 -4.73 34.60
CA ASN A 6 -1.24 -4.01 33.63
C ASN A 6 -0.72 -4.00 32.16
N GLU A 7 0.41 -4.64 31.87
CA GLU A 7 0.87 -4.75 30.49
C GLU A 7 0.34 -6.02 29.86
N PHE A 8 -0.46 -5.87 28.82
CA PHE A 8 -0.88 -6.99 27.97
C PHE A 8 0.36 -7.68 27.38
N LEU A 9 0.38 -9.00 27.43
CA LEU A 9 1.42 -9.77 26.77
C LEU A 9 1.30 -9.60 25.25
N THR A 10 2.33 -9.05 24.65
CA THR A 10 2.45 -9.00 23.19
C THR A 10 3.04 -10.33 22.70
N PRO A 11 2.49 -10.91 21.62
CA PRO A 11 3.05 -12.13 21.04
C PRO A 11 4.50 -11.89 20.61
N ARG A 12 5.39 -12.79 21.00
CA ARG A 12 6.83 -12.69 20.73
C ARG A 12 7.30 -13.69 19.70
N VAL A 13 6.55 -14.76 19.50
CA VAL A 13 6.92 -15.85 18.61
C VAL A 13 5.89 -15.93 17.50
N ILE A 14 6.33 -15.70 16.28
CA ILE A 14 5.61 -16.03 15.06
C ILE A 14 6.40 -17.17 14.43
N ASN A 15 5.83 -18.37 14.42
CA ASN A 15 6.42 -19.50 13.73
C ASN A 15 5.63 -19.75 12.45
N VAL A 16 6.30 -19.68 11.32
CA VAL A 16 5.74 -19.98 10.00
C VAL A 16 6.27 -21.35 9.58
N GLU A 17 5.39 -22.30 9.45
CA GLU A 17 5.69 -23.65 8.99
C GLU A 17 5.09 -23.83 7.59
N GLU A 18 5.94 -23.73 6.58
CA GLU A 18 5.55 -23.97 5.19
C GLU A 18 5.32 -25.47 4.97
N LYS A 19 4.08 -25.84 4.62
CA LYS A 19 3.71 -27.21 4.26
C LYS A 19 3.90 -27.48 2.76
N THR A 20 3.55 -26.48 1.95
CA THR A 20 3.78 -26.45 0.50
C THR A 20 4.03 -25.01 0.07
N SER A 21 4.43 -24.78 -1.18
CA SER A 21 4.61 -23.42 -1.73
C SER A 21 3.36 -22.53 -1.66
N THR A 22 2.17 -23.16 -1.53
CA THR A 22 0.88 -22.44 -1.48
C THR A 22 0.19 -22.58 -0.13
N ARG A 23 0.72 -23.37 0.80
CA ARG A 23 0.10 -23.63 2.10
C ARG A 23 1.08 -23.50 3.24
N ALA A 24 0.74 -22.67 4.21
CA ALA A 24 1.50 -22.51 5.44
C ALA A 24 0.62 -22.56 6.68
N GLN A 25 1.23 -23.00 7.77
CA GLN A 25 0.66 -22.93 9.10
C GLN A 25 1.43 -21.88 9.90
N VAL A 26 0.71 -20.86 10.39
CA VAL A 26 1.30 -19.79 11.18
C VAL A 26 0.81 -19.86 12.60
N THR A 27 1.76 -19.94 13.53
CA THR A 27 1.50 -20.00 14.96
C THR A 27 1.91 -18.69 15.62
N LEU A 28 1.00 -18.14 16.40
CA LEU A 28 1.19 -16.89 17.14
C LEU A 28 0.96 -17.15 18.63
N GLU A 29 2.00 -16.99 19.44
CA GLU A 29 1.97 -17.20 20.89
C GLU A 29 3.01 -16.32 21.62
N PRO A 30 2.80 -15.99 22.91
CA PRO A 30 1.57 -16.12 23.66
C PRO A 30 0.60 -14.96 23.42
N LEU A 31 -0.69 -15.22 23.54
CA LEU A 31 -1.75 -14.21 23.51
C LEU A 31 -2.49 -14.23 24.84
N GLU A 32 -3.00 -13.09 25.27
CA GLU A 32 -3.92 -13.04 26.40
C GLU A 32 -5.22 -13.79 26.09
N ARG A 33 -5.84 -14.35 27.12
CA ARG A 33 -7.05 -15.16 26.99
C ARG A 33 -8.15 -14.44 26.22
N GLY A 34 -8.68 -15.08 25.19
CA GLY A 34 -9.74 -14.57 24.31
C GLY A 34 -9.22 -13.86 23.05
N PHE A 35 -7.98 -13.33 23.07
CA PHE A 35 -7.40 -12.67 21.89
C PHE A 35 -7.15 -13.61 20.73
N GLY A 36 -6.90 -14.90 21.00
CA GLY A 36 -6.76 -15.90 19.95
C GLY A 36 -7.99 -15.96 19.04
N HIS A 37 -9.18 -16.01 19.60
CA HIS A 37 -10.43 -16.00 18.82
C HIS A 37 -10.71 -14.65 18.16
N THR A 38 -10.45 -13.54 18.83
CA THR A 38 -10.66 -12.19 18.28
C THR A 38 -9.79 -11.96 17.06
N LEU A 39 -8.47 -12.20 17.18
CA LEU A 39 -7.53 -12.00 16.09
C LEU A 39 -7.70 -13.04 14.98
N GLY A 40 -7.91 -14.32 15.36
CA GLY A 40 -8.11 -15.39 14.39
C GLY A 40 -9.32 -15.16 13.49
N ASN A 41 -10.45 -14.75 14.07
CA ASN A 41 -11.66 -14.43 13.30
C ASN A 41 -11.47 -13.16 12.43
N ALA A 42 -10.87 -12.10 12.98
CA ALA A 42 -10.62 -10.87 12.24
C ALA A 42 -9.70 -11.11 11.04
N LEU A 43 -8.56 -11.77 11.25
CA LEU A 43 -7.60 -12.10 10.19
C LEU A 43 -8.23 -13.01 9.14
N ARG A 44 -8.96 -14.06 9.56
CA ARG A 44 -9.66 -14.95 8.62
C ARG A 44 -10.62 -14.18 7.72
N ARG A 45 -11.41 -13.26 8.26
CA ARG A 45 -12.35 -12.45 7.48
C ARG A 45 -11.64 -11.54 6.49
N ILE A 46 -10.59 -10.86 6.92
CA ILE A 46 -9.81 -9.95 6.06
C ILE A 46 -9.12 -10.74 4.95
N LEU A 47 -8.50 -11.87 5.26
CA LEU A 47 -7.86 -12.74 4.28
C LEU A 47 -8.82 -13.20 3.19
N LEU A 48 -10.04 -13.57 3.52
CA LEU A 48 -11.03 -14.07 2.55
C LEU A 48 -11.71 -12.96 1.76
N SER A 49 -11.93 -11.77 2.33
CA SER A 49 -12.77 -10.73 1.72
C SER A 49 -12.05 -9.48 1.24
N SER A 50 -10.86 -9.19 1.78
CA SER A 50 -10.27 -7.86 1.59
C SER A 50 -8.92 -7.88 0.85
N MET A 51 -8.39 -9.07 0.56
CA MET A 51 -7.13 -9.21 -0.17
C MET A 51 -7.32 -8.82 -1.64
N PRO A 52 -6.46 -7.97 -2.19
CA PRO A 52 -6.46 -7.65 -3.62
C PRO A 52 -5.92 -8.81 -4.44
N GLY A 53 -6.47 -9.00 -5.64
CA GLY A 53 -6.00 -9.96 -6.61
C GLY A 53 -6.51 -9.64 -8.00
N CYS A 54 -6.25 -10.53 -8.96
CA CYS A 54 -6.64 -10.40 -10.34
C CYS A 54 -7.53 -11.59 -10.75
N ALA A 55 -8.49 -11.35 -11.64
CA ALA A 55 -9.36 -12.38 -12.17
C ALA A 55 -9.79 -12.05 -13.59
N ILE A 56 -10.16 -13.06 -14.36
CA ILE A 56 -10.79 -12.91 -15.67
C ILE A 56 -12.23 -12.47 -15.41
N THR A 57 -12.64 -11.35 -16.01
CA THR A 57 -13.95 -10.73 -15.84
C THR A 57 -14.87 -10.93 -17.03
N GLU A 58 -14.28 -10.98 -18.24
CA GLU A 58 -15.00 -11.10 -19.49
C GLU A 58 -14.25 -11.99 -20.45
N VAL A 59 -15.00 -12.66 -21.29
CA VAL A 59 -14.45 -13.54 -22.34
C VAL A 59 -15.25 -13.35 -23.63
N GLU A 60 -14.55 -13.22 -24.74
CA GLU A 60 -15.10 -13.31 -26.09
C GLU A 60 -14.51 -14.56 -26.77
N ILE A 61 -15.37 -15.48 -27.18
CA ILE A 61 -14.97 -16.72 -27.87
C ILE A 61 -15.46 -16.65 -29.33
N ASP A 62 -14.56 -16.87 -30.25
CA ASP A 62 -14.91 -16.82 -31.68
C ASP A 62 -16.03 -17.84 -32.03
N GLY A 63 -17.12 -17.34 -32.62
CA GLY A 63 -18.26 -18.16 -32.99
C GLY A 63 -19.26 -18.47 -31.85
N VAL A 64 -19.13 -17.87 -30.69
CA VAL A 64 -20.02 -18.04 -29.54
C VAL A 64 -20.76 -16.73 -29.25
N GLU A 65 -22.09 -16.79 -29.23
CA GLU A 65 -22.95 -15.63 -28.95
C GLU A 65 -23.50 -15.61 -27.51
N HIS A 66 -23.60 -16.77 -26.85
CA HIS A 66 -24.12 -16.90 -25.49
C HIS A 66 -23.52 -18.12 -24.76
N GLU A 67 -23.60 -18.13 -23.45
CA GLU A 67 -22.98 -19.12 -22.56
C GLU A 67 -23.55 -20.54 -22.69
N TYR A 68 -24.77 -20.71 -23.21
CA TYR A 68 -25.43 -22.01 -23.41
C TYR A 68 -25.09 -22.66 -24.76
N SER A 69 -24.02 -22.23 -25.39
CA SER A 69 -23.56 -22.77 -26.66
C SER A 69 -22.60 -23.95 -26.47
N ALA A 70 -22.50 -24.80 -27.46
CA ALA A 70 -21.46 -25.81 -27.59
C ALA A 70 -20.58 -25.47 -28.82
N ILE A 71 -19.26 -25.68 -28.71
CA ILE A 71 -18.30 -25.40 -29.78
C ILE A 71 -17.98 -26.70 -30.47
N GLU A 72 -18.08 -26.72 -31.81
CA GLU A 72 -17.81 -27.93 -32.56
C GLU A 72 -16.35 -28.34 -32.42
N GLY A 73 -16.12 -29.60 -31.99
CA GLY A 73 -14.78 -30.15 -31.80
C GLY A 73 -14.12 -29.77 -30.45
N VAL A 74 -14.84 -29.14 -29.53
CA VAL A 74 -14.45 -28.98 -28.15
C VAL A 74 -15.29 -29.93 -27.27
N GLN A 75 -14.66 -30.57 -26.31
CA GLN A 75 -15.33 -31.56 -25.45
C GLN A 75 -16.27 -30.91 -24.45
N GLU A 76 -15.85 -29.80 -23.84
CA GLU A 76 -16.57 -29.02 -22.86
C GLU A 76 -17.53 -28.04 -23.55
N ASP A 77 -18.65 -27.77 -22.89
CA ASP A 77 -19.53 -26.66 -23.26
C ASP A 77 -18.99 -25.31 -22.75
N VAL A 78 -19.55 -24.23 -23.27
CA VAL A 78 -19.05 -22.88 -22.98
C VAL A 78 -19.12 -22.60 -21.48
N ILE A 79 -20.16 -23.07 -20.77
CA ILE A 79 -20.28 -22.87 -19.32
C ILE A 79 -19.11 -23.54 -18.58
N GLU A 80 -18.74 -24.77 -18.95
CA GLU A 80 -17.61 -25.46 -18.34
C GLU A 80 -16.28 -24.73 -18.62
N ILE A 81 -16.10 -24.21 -19.84
CA ILE A 81 -14.94 -23.38 -20.17
C ILE A 81 -14.88 -22.13 -19.28
N LEU A 82 -16.01 -21.42 -19.12
CA LEU A 82 -16.08 -20.23 -18.25
C LEU A 82 -15.76 -20.57 -16.80
N LEU A 83 -16.27 -21.70 -16.28
CA LEU A 83 -15.95 -22.16 -14.93
C LEU A 83 -14.47 -22.54 -14.77
N ASN A 84 -13.86 -23.16 -15.77
CA ASN A 84 -12.43 -23.49 -15.78
C ASN A 84 -11.58 -22.20 -15.82
N LEU A 85 -11.97 -21.18 -16.59
CA LEU A 85 -11.29 -19.90 -16.65
C LEU A 85 -11.27 -19.16 -15.30
N LYS A 86 -12.30 -19.34 -14.44
CA LYS A 86 -12.29 -18.81 -13.08
C LYS A 86 -11.20 -19.40 -12.20
N GLY A 87 -10.68 -20.58 -12.52
CA GLY A 87 -9.58 -21.23 -11.81
C GLY A 87 -8.19 -20.75 -12.21
N VAL A 88 -8.05 -19.89 -13.22
CA VAL A 88 -6.75 -19.37 -13.65
C VAL A 88 -6.21 -18.36 -12.65
N ALA A 89 -5.02 -18.63 -12.11
CA ALA A 89 -4.34 -17.78 -11.13
C ALA A 89 -3.40 -16.79 -11.83
N LEU A 90 -3.78 -15.51 -11.83
CA LEU A 90 -3.11 -14.42 -12.53
C LEU A 90 -2.50 -13.41 -11.55
N VAL A 91 -1.30 -12.92 -11.88
CA VAL A 91 -0.67 -11.77 -11.23
C VAL A 91 -0.50 -10.69 -12.28
N MET A 92 -0.97 -9.47 -11.98
CA MET A 92 -0.84 -8.32 -12.86
C MET A 92 -0.14 -7.17 -12.13
N ASN A 93 0.89 -6.61 -12.75
CA ASN A 93 1.70 -5.55 -12.20
C ASN A 93 1.44 -4.23 -12.95
N GLY A 94 1.12 -3.17 -12.20
CA GLY A 94 1.08 -1.81 -12.73
C GLY A 94 -0.14 -1.42 -13.56
N LYS A 95 -1.06 -2.35 -13.87
CA LYS A 95 -2.30 -2.08 -14.64
C LYS A 95 -3.53 -2.42 -13.79
N GLU A 96 -4.63 -1.76 -14.04
CA GLU A 96 -5.93 -2.08 -13.44
C GLU A 96 -6.71 -3.08 -14.29
N GLU A 97 -6.53 -3.04 -15.59
CA GLU A 97 -7.19 -3.90 -16.57
C GLU A 97 -6.26 -4.24 -17.75
N ALA A 98 -6.40 -5.44 -18.31
CA ALA A 98 -5.64 -5.89 -19.47
C ALA A 98 -6.42 -6.89 -20.30
N GLU A 99 -6.18 -6.89 -21.62
CA GLU A 99 -6.72 -7.87 -22.55
C GLU A 99 -5.65 -8.90 -22.88
N LEU A 100 -6.02 -10.18 -22.79
CA LEU A 100 -5.19 -11.33 -23.15
C LEU A 100 -5.84 -12.10 -24.27
N THR A 101 -5.05 -12.84 -25.03
CA THR A 101 -5.53 -13.71 -26.09
C THR A 101 -5.09 -15.14 -25.85
N LEU A 102 -5.99 -16.09 -26.14
CA LEU A 102 -5.67 -17.50 -26.18
C LEU A 102 -6.05 -18.01 -27.56
N SER A 103 -5.11 -18.66 -28.23
CA SER A 103 -5.36 -19.29 -29.53
C SER A 103 -4.62 -20.61 -29.60
N ARG A 104 -5.35 -21.69 -29.84
CA ARG A 104 -4.77 -23.02 -30.02
C ARG A 104 -5.45 -23.78 -31.15
N LYS A 105 -4.65 -24.52 -31.93
CA LYS A 105 -5.10 -25.30 -33.08
C LYS A 105 -4.70 -26.76 -32.90
N GLY A 106 -5.57 -27.64 -33.38
CA GLY A 106 -5.34 -29.09 -33.43
C GLY A 106 -5.72 -29.81 -32.14
N PRO A 107 -5.71 -31.14 -32.15
CA PRO A 107 -6.16 -31.94 -31.01
C PRO A 107 -5.22 -31.80 -29.83
N GLY A 108 -5.79 -31.67 -28.62
CA GLY A 108 -5.03 -31.61 -27.39
C GLY A 108 -5.71 -30.86 -26.28
N VAL A 109 -5.02 -30.76 -25.15
CA VAL A 109 -5.50 -30.06 -23.96
C VAL A 109 -5.11 -28.59 -24.07
N VAL A 110 -6.08 -27.70 -23.91
CA VAL A 110 -5.84 -26.25 -23.79
C VAL A 110 -5.64 -25.93 -22.33
N THR A 111 -4.53 -25.33 -21.99
CA THR A 111 -4.17 -25.00 -20.61
C THR A 111 -4.01 -23.49 -20.41
N ALA A 112 -3.96 -23.06 -19.18
CA ALA A 112 -3.71 -21.66 -18.85
C ALA A 112 -2.36 -21.16 -19.43
N GLY A 113 -1.38 -22.05 -19.60
CA GLY A 113 -0.10 -21.74 -20.22
C GLY A 113 -0.17 -21.39 -21.71
N ASP A 114 -1.28 -21.70 -22.41
CA ASP A 114 -1.51 -21.32 -23.80
C ASP A 114 -2.01 -19.86 -23.94
N ILE A 115 -2.34 -19.18 -22.85
CA ILE A 115 -2.72 -17.77 -22.84
C ILE A 115 -1.48 -16.93 -23.16
N GLN A 116 -1.60 -16.05 -24.16
CA GLN A 116 -0.54 -15.11 -24.49
C GLN A 116 -0.56 -13.95 -23.48
N VAL A 117 0.48 -13.85 -22.69
CA VAL A 117 0.61 -12.84 -21.64
C VAL A 117 1.60 -11.75 -22.01
N ASP A 118 1.33 -10.52 -21.60
CA ASP A 118 2.27 -9.41 -21.67
C ASP A 118 3.32 -9.52 -20.55
N HIS A 119 4.37 -8.70 -20.62
CA HIS A 119 5.46 -8.67 -19.63
C HIS A 119 4.97 -8.34 -18.20
N ASP A 120 3.83 -7.68 -18.08
CA ASP A 120 3.25 -7.23 -16.80
C ASP A 120 2.33 -8.27 -16.16
N ILE A 121 2.09 -9.41 -16.85
CA ILE A 121 1.15 -10.44 -16.41
C ILE A 121 1.84 -11.79 -16.33
N GLU A 122 1.62 -12.49 -15.22
CA GLU A 122 2.17 -13.81 -14.96
C GLU A 122 1.07 -14.79 -14.56
N ILE A 123 1.09 -16.00 -15.16
CA ILE A 123 0.20 -17.11 -14.80
C ILE A 123 0.93 -18.01 -13.82
N ARG A 124 0.36 -18.24 -12.65
CA ARG A 124 0.96 -19.06 -11.60
C ARG A 124 0.63 -20.53 -11.69
N ASN A 125 -0.45 -20.89 -12.37
CA ASN A 125 -0.90 -22.27 -12.58
C ASN A 125 -1.01 -22.61 -14.09
N PRO A 126 0.10 -22.63 -14.84
CA PRO A 126 0.08 -22.84 -16.30
C PRO A 126 -0.50 -24.18 -16.71
N ASP A 127 -0.45 -25.20 -15.84
CA ASP A 127 -0.97 -26.55 -16.11
C ASP A 127 -2.49 -26.66 -15.90
N HIS A 128 -3.17 -25.59 -15.49
CA HIS A 128 -4.61 -25.60 -15.29
C HIS A 128 -5.34 -25.78 -16.59
N VAL A 129 -6.16 -26.82 -16.67
CA VAL A 129 -6.89 -27.21 -17.90
C VAL A 129 -8.10 -26.29 -18.10
N ILE A 130 -8.24 -25.73 -19.29
CA ILE A 130 -9.36 -24.89 -19.70
C ILE A 130 -10.37 -25.73 -20.50
N CYS A 131 -9.91 -26.42 -21.56
CA CYS A 131 -10.76 -27.31 -22.37
C CYS A 131 -9.92 -28.35 -23.16
N HIS A 132 -10.62 -29.29 -23.79
CA HIS A 132 -10.02 -30.32 -24.61
C HIS A 132 -10.50 -30.18 -26.06
N LEU A 133 -9.56 -30.10 -27.01
CA LEU A 133 -9.84 -30.02 -28.41
C LEU A 133 -9.76 -31.44 -29.06
N ASN A 134 -10.79 -31.78 -29.83
CA ASN A 134 -10.89 -33.00 -30.59
C ASN A 134 -10.68 -32.75 -32.07
N GLY A 135 -10.00 -33.65 -32.76
CA GLY A 135 -9.83 -33.57 -34.21
C GLY A 135 -8.97 -32.40 -34.68
N SER A 136 -9.42 -31.68 -35.68
CA SER A 136 -8.73 -30.53 -36.30
C SER A 136 -9.40 -29.19 -35.96
N SER A 137 -10.08 -29.14 -34.83
CA SER A 137 -10.73 -27.91 -34.35
C SER A 137 -9.70 -26.90 -33.83
N ASP A 138 -10.06 -25.64 -33.89
CA ASP A 138 -9.31 -24.54 -33.31
C ASP A 138 -10.21 -23.74 -32.36
N ILE A 139 -9.60 -23.15 -31.38
CA ILE A 139 -10.26 -22.23 -30.42
C ILE A 139 -9.46 -20.96 -30.38
N SER A 140 -10.18 -19.84 -30.43
CA SER A 140 -9.63 -18.51 -30.25
C SER A 140 -10.54 -17.74 -29.28
N MET A 141 -9.96 -17.11 -28.26
CA MET A 141 -10.68 -16.31 -27.31
C MET A 141 -9.88 -15.10 -26.86
N LYS A 142 -10.59 -14.03 -26.55
CA LYS A 142 -10.07 -12.84 -25.87
C LYS A 142 -10.55 -12.83 -24.44
N LEU A 143 -9.65 -12.54 -23.51
CA LEU A 143 -9.88 -12.56 -22.08
C LEU A 143 -9.62 -11.17 -21.51
N THR A 144 -10.59 -10.58 -20.88
CA THR A 144 -10.39 -9.33 -20.11
C THR A 144 -10.08 -9.69 -18.67
N VAL A 145 -8.94 -9.23 -18.18
CA VAL A 145 -8.47 -9.43 -16.80
C VAL A 145 -8.55 -8.10 -16.06
N ALA A 146 -9.15 -8.10 -14.87
CA ALA A 146 -9.22 -6.92 -14.04
C ALA A 146 -8.63 -7.18 -12.65
N ARG A 147 -8.27 -6.10 -11.97
CA ARG A 147 -7.84 -6.10 -10.57
C ARG A 147 -9.01 -5.75 -9.67
N GLY A 148 -9.16 -6.46 -8.55
CA GLY A 148 -10.24 -6.21 -7.62
C GLY A 148 -10.02 -6.82 -6.25
N ARG A 149 -11.08 -6.92 -5.45
CA ARG A 149 -11.08 -7.52 -4.11
C ARG A 149 -12.32 -8.37 -3.89
N GLY A 150 -12.13 -9.49 -3.20
CA GLY A 150 -13.22 -10.37 -2.82
C GLY A 150 -13.93 -11.01 -4.00
N TYR A 151 -15.24 -11.14 -3.93
CA TYR A 151 -16.10 -11.70 -4.97
C TYR A 151 -16.97 -10.62 -5.58
N SER A 152 -16.99 -10.55 -6.90
CA SER A 152 -17.82 -9.61 -7.67
C SER A 152 -18.66 -10.39 -8.68
N PRO A 153 -20.00 -10.48 -8.50
CA PRO A 153 -20.90 -11.08 -9.47
C PRO A 153 -20.87 -10.33 -10.81
N ALA A 154 -21.10 -11.04 -11.90
CA ALA A 154 -21.18 -10.45 -13.24
C ALA A 154 -22.23 -9.35 -13.31
N ASP A 155 -23.43 -9.61 -12.76
CA ASP A 155 -24.57 -8.67 -12.75
C ASP A 155 -24.26 -7.34 -12.06
N SER A 156 -23.38 -7.34 -11.05
CA SER A 156 -23.04 -6.11 -10.30
C SER A 156 -22.08 -5.20 -11.04
N ARG A 157 -21.46 -5.68 -12.12
CA ARG A 157 -20.49 -4.94 -12.95
C ARG A 157 -21.12 -4.42 -14.23
N GLU A 158 -22.37 -4.79 -14.51
CA GLU A 158 -23.10 -4.26 -15.66
C GLU A 158 -23.33 -2.75 -15.47
N ASN A 159 -22.79 -1.95 -16.39
CA ASN A 159 -23.10 -0.52 -16.45
C ASN A 159 -24.51 -0.35 -17.03
N PRO A 160 -25.47 0.23 -16.27
CA PRO A 160 -26.81 0.45 -16.78
C PRO A 160 -26.87 1.44 -17.97
N GLU A 161 -25.80 2.14 -18.26
CA GLU A 161 -25.69 3.08 -19.38
C GLU A 161 -25.25 2.41 -20.70
N GLU A 162 -24.75 1.18 -20.66
CA GLU A 162 -24.45 0.39 -21.86
C GLU A 162 -25.73 -0.30 -22.36
N GLU A 163 -26.64 0.45 -22.98
CA GLU A 163 -27.86 -0.05 -23.59
C GLU A 163 -27.63 -1.10 -24.72
N THR A 164 -26.40 -1.29 -25.18
CA THR A 164 -26.02 -2.25 -26.21
C THR A 164 -24.92 -3.18 -25.71
N ARG A 165 -25.32 -4.33 -25.15
CA ARG A 165 -24.36 -5.44 -24.96
C ARG A 165 -23.77 -5.82 -26.31
N ALA A 166 -22.45 -5.80 -26.41
CA ALA A 166 -21.78 -6.36 -27.56
C ALA A 166 -22.10 -7.86 -27.61
N ILE A 167 -22.74 -8.32 -28.70
CA ILE A 167 -23.09 -9.72 -28.89
C ILE A 167 -21.80 -10.54 -28.86
N GLY A 168 -21.78 -11.64 -28.08
CA GLY A 168 -20.61 -12.52 -27.94
C GLY A 168 -19.65 -12.19 -26.78
N ARG A 169 -19.89 -11.10 -26.02
CA ARG A 169 -19.13 -10.81 -24.81
C ARG A 169 -19.80 -11.50 -23.61
N LEU A 170 -19.10 -12.48 -23.04
CA LEU A 170 -19.57 -13.27 -21.90
C LEU A 170 -18.96 -12.75 -20.61
N HIS A 171 -19.80 -12.40 -19.65
CA HIS A 171 -19.36 -11.92 -18.34
C HIS A 171 -19.20 -13.07 -17.35
N LEU A 172 -18.07 -13.09 -16.62
CA LEU A 172 -17.81 -14.08 -15.56
C LEU A 172 -17.95 -13.45 -14.19
N ASP A 173 -18.46 -14.22 -13.24
CA ASP A 173 -18.26 -13.87 -11.83
C ASP A 173 -16.78 -13.91 -11.48
N ALA A 174 -16.25 -12.82 -10.97
CA ALA A 174 -14.85 -12.70 -10.64
C ALA A 174 -14.59 -12.98 -9.15
N THR A 175 -13.70 -13.92 -8.87
CA THR A 175 -13.15 -14.17 -7.56
C THR A 175 -11.73 -13.62 -7.51
N PHE A 176 -11.58 -12.41 -6.99
CA PHE A 176 -10.29 -11.73 -6.92
C PHE A 176 -9.42 -12.19 -5.75
N SER A 177 -10.01 -12.87 -4.74
CA SER A 177 -9.26 -13.30 -3.57
C SER A 177 -8.15 -14.28 -3.95
N PRO A 178 -6.89 -14.02 -3.58
CA PRO A 178 -5.79 -14.95 -3.78
C PRO A 178 -5.80 -16.10 -2.76
N ILE A 179 -6.77 -16.13 -1.88
CA ILE A 179 -6.85 -17.06 -0.75
C ILE A 179 -7.95 -18.09 -1.00
N ASN A 180 -7.57 -19.36 -1.08
CA ASN A 180 -8.47 -20.47 -1.26
C ASN A 180 -9.13 -20.94 0.05
N ARG A 181 -8.33 -20.99 1.13
CA ARG A 181 -8.79 -21.50 2.40
C ARG A 181 -8.07 -20.84 3.57
N VAL A 182 -8.84 -20.51 4.61
CA VAL A 182 -8.32 -20.09 5.91
C VAL A 182 -9.06 -20.84 7.00
N ALA A 183 -8.30 -21.53 7.85
CA ALA A 183 -8.80 -22.13 9.08
C ALA A 183 -7.96 -21.62 10.25
N TYR A 184 -8.57 -21.47 11.43
CA TYR A 184 -7.81 -21.17 12.64
C TYR A 184 -8.29 -22.03 13.80
N VAL A 185 -7.34 -22.34 14.68
CA VAL A 185 -7.58 -23.05 15.93
C VAL A 185 -6.92 -22.28 17.06
N VAL A 186 -7.57 -22.22 18.21
CA VAL A 186 -7.01 -21.62 19.41
C VAL A 186 -6.72 -22.72 20.40
N GLU A 187 -5.46 -22.85 20.76
CA GLU A 187 -4.94 -23.81 21.73
C GLU A 187 -4.52 -23.06 23.00
N SER A 188 -4.36 -23.79 24.13
CA SER A 188 -3.82 -23.22 25.35
C SER A 188 -2.31 -23.09 25.26
N ALA A 189 -1.78 -21.91 25.57
CA ALA A 189 -0.35 -21.65 25.70
C ALA A 189 0.05 -21.58 27.17
N ARG A 190 1.29 -21.97 27.45
CA ARG A 190 1.89 -21.88 28.79
C ARG A 190 3.15 -21.03 28.74
N VAL A 191 3.18 -20.00 29.55
CA VAL A 191 4.40 -19.20 29.77
C VAL A 191 4.67 -19.20 31.27
N GLU A 192 5.75 -19.88 31.67
CA GLU A 192 6.15 -20.04 33.08
C GLU A 192 5.03 -20.66 33.94
N GLN A 193 4.43 -19.84 34.83
CA GLN A 193 3.34 -20.30 35.73
C GLN A 193 1.96 -19.96 35.16
N ARG A 194 1.85 -19.17 34.10
CA ARG A 194 0.58 -18.85 33.45
C ARG A 194 0.21 -19.93 32.44
N THR A 195 -0.96 -20.51 32.61
CA THR A 195 -1.51 -21.58 31.75
C THR A 195 -2.81 -21.17 31.08
N ASP A 196 -3.21 -19.91 31.28
CA ASP A 196 -4.47 -19.32 30.82
C ASP A 196 -4.30 -18.50 29.54
N LEU A 197 -3.19 -18.66 28.84
CA LEU A 197 -2.87 -17.95 27.61
C LEU A 197 -3.35 -18.70 26.38
N ASP A 198 -3.63 -17.93 25.32
CA ASP A 198 -4.02 -18.48 24.02
C ASP A 198 -2.80 -18.62 23.10
N LYS A 199 -2.85 -19.68 22.29
CA LYS A 199 -1.99 -19.89 21.13
C LYS A 199 -2.87 -19.96 19.90
N LEU A 200 -2.69 -19.05 18.96
CA LEU A 200 -3.41 -18.99 17.70
C LEU A 200 -2.62 -19.75 16.64
N VAL A 201 -3.28 -20.71 16.01
CA VAL A 201 -2.75 -21.47 14.87
C VAL A 201 -3.63 -21.17 13.67
N LEU A 202 -3.05 -20.56 12.62
CA LEU A 202 -3.69 -20.25 11.36
C LEU A 202 -3.20 -21.22 10.28
N ASP A 203 -4.09 -21.91 9.59
CA ASP A 203 -3.81 -22.74 8.40
C ASP A 203 -4.32 -21.99 7.18
N LEU A 204 -3.42 -21.57 6.30
CA LEU A 204 -3.69 -20.73 5.14
C LEU A 204 -3.28 -21.46 3.87
N GLU A 205 -4.16 -21.42 2.86
CA GLU A 205 -3.92 -21.92 1.52
C GLU A 205 -4.21 -20.84 0.49
N THR A 206 -3.22 -20.54 -0.35
CA THR A 206 -3.29 -19.54 -1.41
C THR A 206 -3.41 -20.21 -2.78
N ASN A 207 -3.77 -19.44 -3.80
CA ASN A 207 -3.77 -19.90 -5.19
C ASN A 207 -2.39 -19.78 -5.88
N GLY A 208 -1.33 -19.44 -5.13
CA GLY A 208 0.04 -19.27 -5.64
C GLY A 208 0.37 -17.87 -6.15
N THR A 209 -0.59 -16.94 -6.21
CA THR A 209 -0.33 -15.55 -6.64
C THR A 209 0.30 -14.70 -5.54
N ILE A 210 0.15 -15.11 -4.29
CA ILE A 210 0.74 -14.47 -3.12
C ILE A 210 1.34 -15.53 -2.20
N ASP A 211 2.46 -15.20 -1.59
CA ASP A 211 3.06 -16.02 -0.55
C ASP A 211 2.20 -15.99 0.72
N PRO A 212 1.99 -17.13 1.41
CA PRO A 212 1.17 -17.19 2.62
C PRO A 212 1.62 -16.25 3.74
N GLU A 213 2.92 -16.08 3.96
CA GLU A 213 3.45 -15.15 4.96
C GLU A 213 3.11 -13.69 4.59
N GLU A 214 3.32 -13.33 3.34
CA GLU A 214 3.00 -12.01 2.83
C GLU A 214 1.49 -11.72 2.91
N ALA A 215 0.64 -12.72 2.65
CA ALA A 215 -0.80 -12.60 2.78
C ALA A 215 -1.22 -12.23 4.21
N ILE A 216 -0.66 -12.90 5.23
CA ILE A 216 -0.94 -12.59 6.64
C ILE A 216 -0.44 -11.20 7.00
N ARG A 217 0.77 -10.83 6.55
CA ARG A 217 1.33 -9.49 6.80
C ARG A 217 0.44 -8.39 6.24
N ARG A 218 -0.04 -8.54 5.00
CA ARG A 218 -0.98 -7.60 4.37
C ARG A 218 -2.31 -7.54 5.10
N ALA A 219 -2.87 -8.69 5.49
CA ALA A 219 -4.11 -8.75 6.26
C ALA A 219 -3.99 -8.04 7.62
N ALA A 220 -2.87 -8.24 8.32
CA ALA A 220 -2.58 -7.56 9.58
C ALA A 220 -2.43 -6.04 9.39
N THR A 221 -1.78 -5.60 8.31
CA THR A 221 -1.65 -4.17 7.95
C THR A 221 -3.02 -3.54 7.67
N ILE A 222 -3.89 -4.23 6.91
CA ILE A 222 -5.26 -3.76 6.67
C ILE A 222 -6.02 -3.61 7.98
N LEU A 223 -5.91 -4.58 8.88
CA LEU A 223 -6.57 -4.52 10.20
C LEU A 223 -6.05 -3.34 11.03
N GLN A 224 -4.75 -3.15 11.07
CA GLN A 224 -4.11 -2.03 11.77
C GLN A 224 -4.60 -0.68 11.24
N GLN A 225 -4.63 -0.50 9.91
CA GLN A 225 -5.11 0.72 9.27
C GLN A 225 -6.58 1.01 9.60
N GLN A 226 -7.44 -0.01 9.63
CA GLN A 226 -8.84 0.16 9.97
C GLN A 226 -9.06 0.50 11.45
N LEU A 227 -8.16 0.02 12.34
CA LEU A 227 -8.21 0.33 13.76
C LEU A 227 -7.55 1.67 14.10
N ALA A 228 -6.67 2.19 13.26
CA ALA A 228 -6.00 3.47 13.48
C ALA A 228 -6.99 4.62 13.72
N VAL A 229 -8.09 4.66 12.96
CA VAL A 229 -9.16 5.67 13.13
C VAL A 229 -9.72 5.70 14.56
N PHE A 230 -9.79 4.54 15.24
CA PHE A 230 -10.27 4.49 16.64
C PHE A 230 -9.21 4.93 17.65
N VAL A 231 -7.93 4.82 17.31
CA VAL A 231 -6.83 5.30 18.16
C VAL A 231 -6.73 6.82 18.07
N ASP A 232 -6.99 7.40 16.90
CA ASP A 232 -6.89 8.83 16.65
C ASP A 232 -8.12 9.63 17.09
N LEU A 233 -9.18 8.98 17.62
CA LEU A 233 -10.37 9.68 18.15
C LEU A 233 -10.07 10.70 19.25
N GLU A 234 -8.98 10.52 20.03
CA GLU A 234 -8.53 11.50 21.02
C GLU A 234 -7.67 12.61 20.40
N SER A 235 -7.07 12.35 19.22
CA SER A 235 -6.19 13.29 18.54
C SER A 235 -6.97 14.36 17.77
N GLU A 236 -8.21 14.12 17.35
CA GLU A 236 -9.02 15.13 16.68
C GLU A 236 -9.35 16.33 17.58
N SER A 237 -9.38 16.15 18.90
CA SER A 237 -9.47 17.28 19.84
C SER A 237 -8.15 18.01 20.08
N GLN A 238 -7.02 17.47 19.62
CA GLN A 238 -5.69 18.09 19.65
C GLN A 238 -5.10 18.35 18.27
N SER A 239 -5.64 17.76 17.20
CA SER A 239 -5.13 17.91 15.83
C SER A 239 -5.72 19.10 15.07
N GLU A 240 -6.54 19.96 15.70
CA GLU A 240 -6.66 21.34 15.21
C GLU A 240 -5.37 22.15 15.38
N SER A 241 -4.30 21.55 15.88
CA SER A 241 -2.96 22.13 16.03
C SER A 241 -1.82 21.31 15.43
N VAL A 242 -2.06 20.31 14.61
CA VAL A 242 -1.06 19.84 13.64
C VAL A 242 -1.15 20.76 12.44
N ILE A 243 -0.58 21.91 12.66
CA ILE A 243 0.14 22.79 11.78
C ILE A 243 0.50 22.01 10.50
N GLU A 244 -0.12 22.41 9.37
CA GLU A 244 0.59 22.44 8.11
C GLU A 244 2.03 22.84 8.47
N GLU A 245 2.99 21.96 8.30
CA GLU A 245 4.38 22.36 8.15
C GLU A 245 4.36 23.26 6.92
N ASP A 246 4.11 24.55 7.14
CA ASP A 246 4.43 25.57 6.19
C ASP A 246 5.87 25.29 5.80
N GLU A 247 6.08 24.89 4.55
CA GLU A 247 7.39 24.63 3.96
C GLU A 247 8.20 25.91 4.17
N VAL A 248 8.96 25.93 5.28
CA VAL A 248 9.87 27.04 5.55
C VAL A 248 10.83 27.06 4.38
N ASP A 249 10.81 28.15 3.60
CA ASP A 249 11.63 28.29 2.41
C ASP A 249 13.07 27.85 2.76
N PRO A 250 13.63 26.86 2.07
CA PRO A 250 14.99 26.35 2.34
C PRO A 250 16.06 27.43 2.38
N ILE A 251 15.80 28.60 1.75
CA ILE A 251 16.68 29.75 1.75
C ILE A 251 16.79 30.35 3.16
N LEU A 252 15.73 30.36 3.95
CA LEU A 252 15.71 30.95 5.30
C LEU A 252 16.55 30.14 6.30
N LEU A 253 16.73 28.83 6.07
CA LEU A 253 17.54 27.94 6.89
C LEU A 253 19.05 28.03 6.61
N ARG A 254 19.46 28.77 5.58
CA ARG A 254 20.86 28.94 5.25
C ARG A 254 21.55 29.90 6.22
N PRO A 255 22.85 29.68 6.51
CA PRO A 255 23.63 30.60 7.31
C PRO A 255 23.81 31.96 6.59
N VAL A 256 23.94 33.02 7.37
CA VAL A 256 24.15 34.40 6.86
C VAL A 256 25.43 34.51 6.03
N ASP A 257 26.39 33.62 6.23
CA ASP A 257 27.64 33.58 5.45
C ASP A 257 27.40 33.29 3.95
N ASP A 258 26.33 32.59 3.61
CA ASP A 258 25.94 32.30 2.22
C ASP A 258 25.40 33.53 1.44
N LEU A 259 25.20 34.66 2.13
CA LEU A 259 24.76 35.90 1.50
C LEU A 259 25.91 36.68 0.82
N GLU A 260 27.16 36.18 0.85
CA GLU A 260 28.36 36.81 0.26
C GLU A 260 28.54 38.29 0.68
N LEU A 261 28.18 38.59 1.94
CA LEU A 261 28.35 39.91 2.52
C LEU A 261 29.81 40.21 2.79
N THR A 262 30.15 41.49 2.92
CA THR A 262 31.53 41.85 3.36
C THR A 262 31.82 41.24 4.75
N VAL A 263 33.07 40.83 4.97
CA VAL A 263 33.52 40.21 6.25
C VAL A 263 33.12 41.06 7.46
N ARG A 264 33.09 42.37 7.29
CA ARG A 264 32.70 43.32 8.35
C ARG A 264 31.21 43.22 8.64
N SER A 265 30.38 43.15 7.62
CA SER A 265 28.93 43.04 7.76
C SER A 265 28.56 41.70 8.39
N ALA A 266 29.14 40.58 7.94
CA ALA A 266 28.93 39.26 8.48
C ALA A 266 29.31 39.15 9.98
N ASN A 267 30.49 39.70 10.36
CA ASN A 267 30.92 39.69 11.75
C ASN A 267 30.01 40.54 12.67
N CYS A 268 29.47 41.64 12.18
CA CYS A 268 28.52 42.46 12.95
C CYS A 268 27.19 41.71 13.20
N LEU A 269 26.67 40.95 12.22
CA LEU A 269 25.48 40.16 12.38
C LEU A 269 25.67 38.99 13.36
N LYS A 270 26.80 38.29 13.28
CA LYS A 270 27.16 37.22 14.23
C LYS A 270 27.32 37.74 15.67
N ALA A 271 27.84 38.93 15.86
CA ALA A 271 27.96 39.55 17.18
C ALA A 271 26.60 39.84 17.85
N GLU A 272 25.53 39.95 17.06
CA GLU A 272 24.14 40.12 17.51
C GLU A 272 23.36 38.81 17.52
N ASN A 273 24.04 37.67 17.45
CA ASN A 273 23.43 36.32 17.43
C ASN A 273 22.50 36.06 16.22
N ILE A 274 22.75 36.70 15.09
CA ILE A 274 22.05 36.50 13.82
C ILE A 274 22.87 35.53 12.99
N TYR A 275 22.52 34.25 13.01
CA TYR A 275 23.26 33.20 12.32
C TYR A 275 22.61 32.73 11.03
N TYR A 276 21.27 32.82 10.94
CA TYR A 276 20.50 32.33 9.81
C TYR A 276 19.83 33.49 9.05
N ILE A 277 19.56 33.28 7.75
CA ILE A 277 18.86 34.26 6.92
C ILE A 277 17.49 34.59 7.51
N GLY A 278 16.79 33.57 8.05
CA GLY A 278 15.49 33.76 8.71
C GLY A 278 15.54 34.67 9.95
N ASP A 279 16.62 34.68 10.73
CA ASP A 279 16.83 35.62 11.83
C ASP A 279 17.01 37.06 11.33
N LEU A 280 17.76 37.21 10.22
CA LEU A 280 18.04 38.50 9.61
C LEU A 280 16.80 39.17 9.03
N VAL A 281 15.97 38.38 8.32
CA VAL A 281 14.75 38.89 7.65
C VAL A 281 13.72 39.40 8.63
N GLN A 282 13.65 38.86 9.86
CA GLN A 282 12.75 39.35 10.90
C GLN A 282 13.17 40.67 11.54
N ARG A 283 14.45 41.04 11.42
CA ARG A 283 14.94 42.32 11.99
C ARG A 283 14.50 43.49 11.12
N THR A 284 14.14 44.56 11.79
CA THR A 284 13.79 45.82 11.12
C THR A 284 15.06 46.64 10.84
N GLU A 285 15.00 47.54 9.85
CA GLU A 285 16.11 48.45 9.52
C GLU A 285 16.56 49.29 10.73
N VAL A 286 15.59 49.70 11.57
CA VAL A 286 15.84 50.54 12.73
C VAL A 286 16.60 49.77 13.81
N GLU A 287 16.33 48.47 13.95
CA GLU A 287 17.06 47.59 14.87
C GLU A 287 18.48 47.35 14.39
N LEU A 288 18.67 47.05 13.10
CA LEU A 288 19.99 46.85 12.53
C LEU A 288 20.87 48.12 12.55
N LEU A 289 20.28 49.30 12.46
CA LEU A 289 21.03 50.58 12.62
C LEU A 289 21.45 50.85 14.08
N LYS A 290 20.81 50.25 15.07
CA LYS A 290 21.19 50.36 16.48
C LYS A 290 22.37 49.47 16.84
N THR A 291 22.69 48.49 16.02
CA THR A 291 23.83 47.58 16.31
C THR A 291 25.16 48.31 16.18
N PRO A 292 26.04 48.16 17.14
CA PRO A 292 27.35 48.78 17.08
C PRO A 292 28.16 48.27 15.87
N ASN A 293 28.82 49.18 15.16
CA ASN A 293 29.64 48.93 13.97
C ASN A 293 28.93 48.59 12.66
N LEU A 294 27.60 48.56 12.60
CA LEU A 294 26.86 48.39 11.34
C LEU A 294 26.51 49.77 10.78
N GLY A 295 27.16 50.16 9.68
CA GLY A 295 26.96 51.46 9.02
C GLY A 295 25.82 51.45 7.95
N LYS A 296 25.39 52.64 7.54
CA LYS A 296 24.35 52.75 6.47
C LYS A 296 24.76 52.06 5.17
N LYS A 297 26.06 52.00 4.84
CA LYS A 297 26.56 51.31 3.64
C LYS A 297 26.38 49.79 3.73
N SER A 298 26.67 49.19 4.91
CA SER A 298 26.46 47.77 5.15
C SER A 298 24.97 47.41 5.16
N LEU A 299 24.11 48.27 5.64
CA LEU A 299 22.66 48.06 5.59
C LEU A 299 22.14 48.05 4.14
N THR A 300 22.63 48.97 3.29
CA THR A 300 22.26 48.99 1.86
C THR A 300 22.73 47.72 1.16
N GLU A 301 23.97 47.26 1.42
CA GLU A 301 24.49 45.98 0.92
C GLU A 301 23.60 44.79 1.31
N ILE A 302 23.22 44.71 2.59
CA ILE A 302 22.32 43.61 3.08
C ILE A 302 20.97 43.69 2.38
N LYS A 303 20.39 44.85 2.20
CA LYS A 303 19.12 45.04 1.48
C LYS A 303 19.20 44.58 0.03
N ASP A 304 20.25 45.01 -0.68
CA ASP A 304 20.43 44.68 -2.10
C ASP A 304 20.58 43.17 -2.29
N VAL A 305 21.35 42.52 -1.39
CA VAL A 305 21.54 41.06 -1.43
C VAL A 305 20.25 40.32 -1.08
N LEU A 306 19.49 40.75 -0.07
CA LEU A 306 18.19 40.16 0.25
C LEU A 306 17.18 40.35 -0.88
N ALA A 307 17.12 41.53 -1.45
CA ALA A 307 16.22 41.85 -2.58
C ALA A 307 16.53 41.00 -3.82
N SER A 308 17.81 40.71 -4.10
CA SER A 308 18.22 39.85 -5.21
C SER A 308 17.72 38.39 -5.04
N ARG A 309 17.42 37.99 -3.81
CA ARG A 309 16.86 36.67 -3.44
C ARG A 309 15.36 36.70 -3.16
N GLY A 310 14.69 37.82 -3.42
CA GLY A 310 13.26 37.99 -3.21
C GLY A 310 12.83 38.20 -1.74
N LEU A 311 13.79 38.47 -0.84
CA LEU A 311 13.56 38.67 0.58
C LEU A 311 13.64 40.14 0.97
N SER A 312 12.96 40.53 2.07
CA SER A 312 12.99 41.90 2.60
C SER A 312 13.13 41.90 4.11
N LEU A 313 13.72 42.98 4.66
CA LEU A 313 13.82 43.16 6.11
C LEU A 313 12.45 43.49 6.69
N GLY A 314 12.17 42.99 7.92
CA GLY A 314 10.93 43.22 8.65
C GLY A 314 9.80 42.26 8.25
N MET A 315 10.10 41.15 7.56
CA MET A 315 9.12 40.06 7.31
C MET A 315 8.79 39.35 8.62
N ARG A 316 7.53 39.06 8.86
CA ARG A 316 7.10 38.24 10.00
C ARG A 316 7.06 36.77 9.56
N LEU A 317 7.77 35.92 10.28
CA LEU A 317 7.77 34.46 10.13
C LEU A 317 7.08 33.91 11.39
N ASP A 318 5.85 33.39 11.24
CA ASP A 318 5.03 32.98 12.39
C ASP A 318 5.60 31.77 13.12
N ASN A 319 6.41 30.91 12.44
CA ASN A 319 7.00 29.67 12.97
C ASN A 319 8.55 29.66 13.01
N TRP A 320 9.19 30.78 13.35
CA TRP A 320 10.64 30.87 13.45
C TRP A 320 11.11 30.93 14.91
N PRO A 321 12.19 30.22 15.33
CA PRO A 321 12.96 29.23 14.59
C PRO A 321 12.23 27.87 14.51
N PRO A 322 12.39 27.13 13.39
CA PRO A 322 11.81 25.80 13.22
C PRO A 322 12.41 24.80 14.22
N ALA A 323 11.67 23.72 14.48
CA ALA A 323 12.06 22.69 15.45
C ALA A 323 13.43 22.06 15.17
N SER A 324 13.85 22.02 13.92
CA SER A 324 15.17 21.54 13.48
C SER A 324 16.34 22.39 14.01
N LEU A 325 16.16 23.71 14.18
CA LEU A 325 17.21 24.60 14.68
C LEU A 325 17.19 24.75 16.20
N ARG A 326 16.07 24.41 16.88
CA ARG A 326 15.99 24.46 18.37
C ARG A 326 16.84 23.41 19.07
N ASN A 327 17.25 22.34 18.36
CA ASN A 327 18.07 21.26 18.92
C ASN A 327 19.58 21.47 18.80
N ASP A 328 20.04 22.41 17.96
CA ASP A 328 21.48 22.66 17.74
C ASP A 328 22.12 23.58 18.81
N ASP A 329 21.35 24.33 19.58
CA ASP A 329 21.87 25.23 20.64
C ASP A 329 22.47 24.51 21.86
N ARG A 330 22.45 23.16 21.92
CA ARG A 330 23.03 22.37 23.03
C ARG A 330 24.49 21.97 22.83
N VAL A 331 25.12 22.28 21.72
CA VAL A 331 26.50 21.83 21.41
C VAL A 331 27.55 22.95 21.52
N LEU A 332 27.17 24.21 21.75
CA LEU A 332 28.11 25.35 21.80
C LEU A 332 28.36 25.90 23.21
N SER A 333 28.09 25.12 24.25
CA SER A 333 28.51 25.46 25.63
C SER A 333 29.37 24.34 26.22
N ILE A 334 30.60 24.20 25.76
CA ILE A 334 31.72 23.65 26.50
C ILE A 334 32.98 24.48 26.09
#